data_d610efec97e73d0124c46d5dd3eaba08
#
_entry.id   d610efec97e73d0124c46d5dd3eaba08
#
_cell.length_a   1.000
_cell.length_b   1.000
_cell.length_c   1.000
_cell.angle_alpha   90.00
_cell.angle_beta   90.00
_cell.angle_gamma   90.00
#
_symmetry.space_group_name_H-M   'P 1'
#
loop_
_entity.id
_entity.type
_entity.pdbx_description
1 polymer ?
#
loop_
_entity_poly.entity_id
_entity_poly.type
_entity_poly.pdbx_seq_one_letter_code
_entity_poly.pdbx_strand_id
1 'polypeptide(L)'
;MSEQIKHECAVALLCKRAPQFDTKSALNKLVLLLEKQHNRGQDGAGVALIDPKPTIGKAAYLLKKSASVNPLGDLVSYCHQFKGDLKPGVLLGHLRYATYGRHEENFCHPFLHKEAELKRTLFLAGNFNLTNTKSLFSSYAKLGKHPDSMADGYLMCEWLSFEMEKAWASGCRSEKEVLISALKDLLPRLDGAYTLCGALGSGWSFAVRDANGIRPCFYHVNKEYAVVASERPAIQAAFNIPSNEVKELPPGKLLLVSPKGTVTFVQILEPKEKKSCVFERIYFSRSNDALIHHERKALGAALAKPILEAVGYDLEHTFFSYIPNSAQVAFHGLLEALFNEGLAEGRPVRFGQIAVKDAKFRTFIADAASRAEFYQHVYDVTYGLIEHDTDTLVVLDDSIVRGNTMKNAILPMLDRLRPRKVIIASSAPPIAFPDCYGIDMSSLEELIAFRALVKLLKGKVPTTPETLRKAYNSIPLAKLSKAIADLLKPEGMRAEVEVIFQTLPALKKACPDAAGDWYFTGNYPTPGGEKVLKQAIKNYLEKKHERSY
;
A
#
# COMPACT_ATOMS: atom_id res chain seq x y z
N MET A 1 -7.20 10.04 -14.43
CA MET A 1 -6.63 9.48 -13.19
C MET A 1 -5.19 9.12 -13.50
N SER A 2 -4.20 9.66 -12.77
CA SER A 2 -2.81 9.27 -12.95
C SER A 2 -2.72 7.77 -12.71
N GLU A 3 -1.96 7.07 -13.54
CA GLU A 3 -1.68 5.63 -13.38
C GLU A 3 -0.76 5.29 -12.22
N GLN A 4 -0.47 6.24 -11.35
CA GLN A 4 0.13 5.84 -10.10
C GLN A 4 -0.81 4.84 -9.46
N ILE A 5 -0.29 3.63 -9.27
CA ILE A 5 -0.92 2.62 -8.43
C ILE A 5 -1.27 3.35 -7.16
N LYS A 6 -2.55 3.47 -6.91
CA LYS A 6 -3.03 4.26 -5.80
C LYS A 6 -2.80 3.47 -4.53
N HIS A 7 -2.31 4.17 -3.52
CA HIS A 7 -1.67 3.63 -2.33
C HIS A 7 -2.66 3.22 -1.24
N GLU A 8 -2.15 2.45 -0.33
CA GLU A 8 -2.83 1.95 0.87
C GLU A 8 -2.86 3.01 1.96
N CYS A 9 -3.88 2.95 2.84
CA CYS A 9 -3.97 3.81 4.02
C CYS A 9 -2.79 3.62 4.99
N ALA A 10 -2.58 4.58 5.89
CA ALA A 10 -1.67 4.46 7.01
C ALA A 10 -2.40 4.65 8.34
N VAL A 11 -1.98 3.88 9.34
CA VAL A 11 -2.42 4.05 10.72
C VAL A 11 -1.26 4.42 11.62
N ALA A 12 -1.54 5.18 12.68
CA ALA A 12 -0.62 5.46 13.77
C ALA A 12 -1.39 5.45 15.09
N LEU A 13 -0.93 4.65 16.06
CA LEU A 13 -1.46 4.61 17.42
C LEU A 13 -0.32 4.91 18.37
N LEU A 14 -0.50 5.89 19.25
CA LEU A 14 0.46 6.26 20.26
C LEU A 14 -0.21 6.29 21.64
N CYS A 15 0.26 5.45 22.56
CA CYS A 15 -0.25 5.33 23.91
C CYS A 15 0.83 5.79 24.89
N LYS A 16 0.51 6.77 25.74
CA LYS A 16 1.39 7.23 26.81
C LYS A 16 1.39 6.20 27.93
N ARG A 17 2.57 5.87 28.45
CA ARG A 17 2.77 4.91 29.55
C ARG A 17 3.37 5.57 30.78
N ALA A 18 3.98 6.72 30.62
CA ALA A 18 4.61 7.46 31.71
C ALA A 18 4.19 8.94 31.68
N PRO A 19 4.01 9.58 32.85
CA PRO A 19 3.58 10.98 32.94
C PRO A 19 4.56 11.97 32.30
N GLN A 20 5.87 11.67 32.34
CA GLN A 20 6.93 12.51 31.78
C GLN A 20 6.85 12.65 30.27
N PHE A 21 6.17 11.75 29.56
CA PHE A 21 5.89 11.92 28.14
C PHE A 21 4.73 12.91 27.98
N ASP A 22 5.05 14.19 27.86
CA ASP A 22 4.09 15.29 27.86
C ASP A 22 3.22 15.32 26.58
N THR A 23 2.15 16.11 26.63
CA THR A 23 1.17 16.21 25.53
C THR A 23 1.78 16.81 24.27
N LYS A 24 2.63 17.84 24.38
CA LYS A 24 3.26 18.50 23.23
C LYS A 24 4.21 17.54 22.51
N SER A 25 5.02 16.81 23.28
CA SER A 25 5.89 15.77 22.75
C SER A 25 5.09 14.66 22.05
N ALA A 26 4.00 14.20 22.65
CA ALA A 26 3.14 13.18 22.06
C ALA A 26 2.50 13.64 20.73
N LEU A 27 2.00 14.88 20.67
CA LEU A 27 1.44 15.47 19.45
C LEU A 27 2.50 15.59 18.35
N ASN A 28 3.68 16.10 18.66
CA ASN A 28 4.79 16.19 17.72
C ASN A 28 5.19 14.82 17.15
N LYS A 29 5.21 13.78 18.01
CA LYS A 29 5.51 12.40 17.57
C LYS A 29 4.41 11.83 16.68
N LEU A 30 3.13 12.10 16.99
CA LEU A 30 2.02 11.70 16.12
C LEU A 30 2.11 12.38 14.74
N VAL A 31 2.39 13.69 14.71
CA VAL A 31 2.59 14.44 13.46
C VAL A 31 3.72 13.82 12.65
N LEU A 32 4.88 13.57 13.24
CA LEU A 32 6.01 12.92 12.56
C LEU A 32 5.65 11.53 12.04
N LEU A 33 4.92 10.72 12.81
CA LEU A 33 4.45 9.41 12.36
C LEU A 33 3.59 9.53 11.09
N LEU A 34 2.68 10.50 11.05
CA LEU A 34 1.81 10.72 9.88
C LEU A 34 2.62 11.27 8.68
N GLU A 35 3.45 12.28 8.90
CA GLU A 35 4.31 12.83 7.83
C GLU A 35 5.22 11.77 7.21
N LYS A 36 5.81 10.89 8.04
CA LYS A 36 6.67 9.81 7.55
C LYS A 36 5.91 8.66 6.89
N GLN A 37 4.59 8.67 6.91
CA GLN A 37 3.71 7.72 6.20
C GLN A 37 2.88 8.40 5.09
N HIS A 38 3.18 9.66 4.73
CA HIS A 38 2.41 10.40 3.73
C HIS A 38 2.44 9.79 2.33
N ASN A 39 3.43 8.92 2.05
CA ASN A 39 3.44 8.10 0.84
C ASN A 39 2.21 7.19 0.72
N ARG A 40 1.54 6.81 1.82
CA ARG A 40 0.41 5.86 1.85
C ARG A 40 -0.95 6.52 1.60
N GLY A 41 -1.22 7.69 2.15
CA GLY A 41 -2.53 8.32 2.02
C GLY A 41 -2.46 9.82 1.86
N GLN A 42 -3.12 10.35 0.82
CA GLN A 42 -3.10 11.78 0.46
C GLN A 42 -4.51 12.36 0.23
N ASP A 43 -5.56 11.53 0.22
CA ASP A 43 -6.93 11.96 -0.09
C ASP A 43 -7.74 12.33 1.16
N GLY A 44 -7.20 12.07 2.33
CA GLY A 44 -7.83 12.41 3.60
C GLY A 44 -6.95 12.08 4.78
N ALA A 45 -7.20 12.70 5.91
CA ALA A 45 -6.47 12.45 7.14
C ALA A 45 -7.37 12.66 8.36
N GLY A 46 -7.01 12.05 9.49
CA GLY A 46 -7.73 12.28 10.72
C GLY A 46 -6.95 11.87 11.96
N VAL A 47 -7.29 12.52 13.08
CA VAL A 47 -6.70 12.23 14.39
C VAL A 47 -7.78 12.22 15.45
N ALA A 48 -7.66 11.29 16.41
CA ALA A 48 -8.40 11.30 17.66
C ALA A 48 -7.41 11.42 18.83
N LEU A 49 -7.66 12.38 19.72
CA LEU A 49 -6.93 12.64 20.95
C LEU A 49 -7.83 12.27 22.10
N ILE A 50 -7.47 11.29 22.93
CA ILE A 50 -8.34 10.71 23.95
C ILE A 50 -7.70 10.90 25.31
N ASP A 51 -8.42 11.60 26.20
CA ASP A 51 -8.06 11.77 27.61
C ASP A 51 -8.82 10.73 28.46
N PRO A 52 -8.14 9.72 29.00
CA PRO A 52 -8.80 8.68 29.79
C PRO A 52 -9.27 9.17 31.17
N LYS A 53 -8.86 10.36 31.60
CA LYS A 53 -9.21 10.97 32.89
C LYS A 53 -9.58 12.44 32.72
N PRO A 54 -10.64 12.73 31.95
CA PRO A 54 -11.01 14.11 31.68
C PRO A 54 -11.45 14.83 32.96
N THR A 55 -11.12 16.11 33.04
CA THR A 55 -11.62 16.98 34.08
C THR A 55 -13.13 17.18 33.90
N ILE A 56 -13.91 17.16 34.97
CA ILE A 56 -15.36 17.40 34.93
C ILE A 56 -15.65 18.72 34.20
N GLY A 57 -16.59 18.69 33.27
CA GLY A 57 -16.95 19.84 32.43
C GLY A 57 -16.02 20.11 31.26
N LYS A 58 -14.97 19.29 31.06
CA LYS A 58 -14.07 19.36 29.90
C LYS A 58 -14.31 18.21 28.94
N ALA A 59 -13.92 18.39 27.68
CA ALA A 59 -14.00 17.33 26.68
C ALA A 59 -13.10 16.14 27.05
N ALA A 60 -13.62 14.91 26.91
CA ALA A 60 -12.87 13.69 27.10
C ALA A 60 -12.02 13.29 25.89
N TYR A 61 -12.36 13.83 24.72
CA TYR A 61 -11.63 13.56 23.46
C TYR A 61 -11.83 14.69 22.47
N LEU A 62 -10.94 14.73 21.47
CA LEU A 62 -11.07 15.56 20.27
C LEU A 62 -10.90 14.67 19.07
N LEU A 63 -11.76 14.86 18.07
CA LEU A 63 -11.70 14.20 16.78
C LEU A 63 -11.61 15.28 15.69
N LYS A 64 -10.54 15.25 14.90
CA LYS A 64 -10.34 16.14 13.75
C LYS A 64 -10.10 15.31 12.52
N LYS A 65 -10.81 15.64 11.45
CA LYS A 65 -10.66 15.02 10.14
C LYS A 65 -10.46 16.12 9.10
N SER A 66 -9.88 15.76 7.96
CA SER A 66 -9.80 16.61 6.78
C SER A 66 -9.81 15.76 5.51
N ALA A 67 -10.55 16.20 4.51
CA ALA A 67 -10.53 15.70 3.14
C ALA A 67 -10.28 16.85 2.14
N SER A 68 -9.61 17.91 2.60
CA SER A 68 -9.20 19.06 1.81
C SER A 68 -8.13 18.69 0.77
N VAL A 69 -7.66 19.67 0.04
CA VAL A 69 -6.54 19.50 -0.90
C VAL A 69 -5.23 19.12 -0.21
N ASN A 70 -5.04 19.55 1.05
CA ASN A 70 -3.86 19.20 1.86
C ASN A 70 -4.28 18.70 3.24
N PRO A 71 -4.90 17.50 3.31
CA PRO A 71 -5.50 17.02 4.55
C PRO A 71 -4.49 16.80 5.68
N LEU A 72 -3.29 16.36 5.35
CA LEU A 72 -2.21 16.23 6.35
C LEU A 72 -1.76 17.59 6.88
N GLY A 73 -1.60 18.58 6.00
CA GLY A 73 -1.22 19.94 6.41
C GLY A 73 -2.22 20.57 7.38
N ASP A 74 -3.53 20.32 7.19
CA ASP A 74 -4.58 20.77 8.11
C ASP A 74 -4.42 20.15 9.49
N LEU A 75 -4.11 18.83 9.57
CA LEU A 75 -3.90 18.15 10.84
C LEU A 75 -2.62 18.58 11.54
N VAL A 76 -1.54 18.78 10.78
CA VAL A 76 -0.27 19.30 11.30
C VAL A 76 -0.50 20.66 11.93
N SER A 77 -1.17 21.57 11.21
CA SER A 77 -1.52 22.90 11.70
C SER A 77 -2.39 22.84 12.96
N TYR A 78 -3.40 21.96 12.96
CA TYR A 78 -4.26 21.75 14.11
C TYR A 78 -3.48 21.25 15.34
N CYS A 79 -2.62 20.25 15.17
CA CYS A 79 -1.82 19.68 16.27
C CYS A 79 -0.81 20.70 16.82
N HIS A 80 -0.16 21.49 15.97
CA HIS A 80 0.79 22.53 16.40
C HIS A 80 0.12 23.70 17.12
N GLN A 81 -1.09 24.05 16.72
CA GLN A 81 -1.87 25.15 17.32
C GLN A 81 -2.69 24.68 18.54
N PHE A 82 -2.62 23.41 18.88
CA PHE A 82 -3.39 22.86 20.00
C PHE A 82 -3.04 23.53 21.33
N LYS A 83 -4.01 24.25 21.92
CA LYS A 83 -3.90 24.96 23.20
C LYS A 83 -4.94 24.47 24.23
N GLY A 84 -5.59 23.32 23.98
CA GLY A 84 -6.64 22.79 24.84
C GLY A 84 -6.10 22.20 26.14
N ASP A 85 -7.00 22.11 27.15
CA ASP A 85 -6.72 21.51 28.45
C ASP A 85 -6.66 19.97 28.42
N LEU A 86 -6.99 19.35 27.28
CA LEU A 86 -7.01 17.91 27.11
C LEU A 86 -5.62 17.32 27.34
N LYS A 87 -5.54 16.27 28.15
CA LYS A 87 -4.29 15.52 28.43
C LYS A 87 -4.35 14.13 27.82
N PRO A 88 -4.23 14.02 26.49
CA PRO A 88 -4.44 12.76 25.80
C PRO A 88 -3.46 11.69 26.30
N GLY A 89 -3.98 10.57 26.74
CA GLY A 89 -3.24 9.34 27.04
C GLY A 89 -3.11 8.45 25.83
N VAL A 90 -4.07 8.56 24.85
CA VAL A 90 -4.07 7.82 23.60
C VAL A 90 -4.28 8.79 22.44
N LEU A 91 -3.47 8.63 21.40
CA LEU A 91 -3.52 9.39 20.16
C LEU A 91 -3.61 8.40 19.00
N LEU A 92 -4.67 8.52 18.19
CA LEU A 92 -4.93 7.68 17.03
C LEU A 92 -4.91 8.54 15.77
N GLY A 93 -4.07 8.23 14.80
CA GLY A 93 -3.93 8.94 13.54
C GLY A 93 -4.16 8.03 12.34
N HIS A 94 -4.62 8.63 11.24
CA HIS A 94 -4.87 7.92 9.99
C HIS A 94 -4.60 8.82 8.79
N LEU A 95 -4.02 8.25 7.74
CA LEU A 95 -3.94 8.84 6.41
C LEU A 95 -4.76 7.97 5.46
N ARG A 96 -5.73 8.60 4.81
CA ARG A 96 -6.66 7.92 3.91
C ARG A 96 -6.16 7.96 2.48
N TYR A 97 -6.19 6.81 1.86
CA TYR A 97 -6.28 6.70 0.43
C TYR A 97 -7.74 6.40 0.04
N ALA A 98 -8.34 7.25 -0.80
CA ALA A 98 -9.75 7.13 -1.16
C ALA A 98 -9.93 6.23 -2.40
N THR A 99 -10.40 5.03 -2.18
CA THR A 99 -10.93 4.17 -3.25
C THR A 99 -12.38 4.52 -3.59
N TYR A 100 -13.10 5.12 -2.63
CA TYR A 100 -14.50 5.58 -2.73
C TYR A 100 -14.68 6.87 -1.91
N GLY A 101 -15.66 7.73 -2.24
CA GLY A 101 -15.95 8.97 -1.48
C GLY A 101 -14.74 9.90 -1.36
N ARG A 102 -14.15 10.28 -2.51
CA ARG A 102 -13.04 11.23 -2.56
C ARG A 102 -13.51 12.61 -2.11
N HIS A 103 -12.70 13.30 -1.30
CA HIS A 103 -13.02 14.63 -0.73
C HIS A 103 -14.21 14.65 0.23
N GLU A 104 -14.58 13.52 0.84
CA GLU A 104 -15.64 13.44 1.84
C GLU A 104 -15.07 13.10 3.22
N GLU A 105 -15.19 14.00 4.19
CA GLU A 105 -14.70 13.80 5.57
C GLU A 105 -15.36 12.62 6.26
N ASN A 106 -16.61 12.29 5.92
CA ASN A 106 -17.35 11.18 6.51
C ASN A 106 -16.70 9.81 6.28
N PHE A 107 -15.88 9.69 5.23
CA PHE A 107 -15.10 8.49 4.97
C PHE A 107 -13.69 8.53 5.58
N CYS A 108 -13.28 9.63 6.21
CA CYS A 108 -11.99 9.70 6.88
C CYS A 108 -12.05 9.03 8.24
N HIS A 109 -10.99 8.28 8.54
CA HIS A 109 -10.77 7.72 9.87
C HIS A 109 -10.11 8.75 10.80
N PRO A 110 -10.17 8.55 12.13
CA PRO A 110 -10.89 7.52 12.87
C PRO A 110 -12.41 7.65 12.80
N PHE A 111 -13.12 6.51 12.75
CA PHE A 111 -14.55 6.47 12.99
C PHE A 111 -14.83 6.49 14.48
N LEU A 112 -15.96 7.04 14.87
CA LEU A 112 -16.40 7.20 16.26
C LEU A 112 -17.79 6.62 16.44
N HIS A 113 -17.89 5.63 17.32
CA HIS A 113 -19.15 5.25 17.94
C HIS A 113 -19.22 5.91 19.33
N LYS A 114 -20.15 6.86 19.50
CA LYS A 114 -20.26 7.66 20.73
C LYS A 114 -21.35 7.12 21.63
N GLU A 115 -20.97 6.88 22.89
CA GLU A 115 -21.87 6.51 23.96
C GLU A 115 -21.73 7.45 25.17
N ALA A 116 -22.70 7.40 26.08
CA ALA A 116 -22.67 8.21 27.30
C ALA A 116 -21.50 7.82 28.23
N GLU A 117 -21.18 6.53 28.25
CA GLU A 117 -20.06 6.02 29.04
C GLU A 117 -18.79 5.95 28.19
N LEU A 118 -17.69 6.53 28.68
CA LEU A 118 -16.40 6.54 27.98
C LEU A 118 -15.88 5.11 27.68
N LYS A 119 -16.17 4.15 28.54
CA LYS A 119 -15.78 2.73 28.32
C LYS A 119 -16.55 2.06 27.17
N ARG A 120 -17.63 2.67 26.69
CA ARG A 120 -18.44 2.21 25.55
C ARG A 120 -18.20 3.05 24.30
N THR A 121 -17.64 4.24 24.44
CA THR A 121 -17.25 5.10 23.32
C THR A 121 -16.02 4.52 22.62
N LEU A 122 -16.13 4.22 21.32
CA LEU A 122 -15.11 3.54 20.52
C LEU A 122 -14.62 4.42 19.38
N PHE A 123 -13.31 4.50 19.23
CA PHE A 123 -12.61 5.05 18.07
C PHE A 123 -11.95 3.92 17.28
N LEU A 124 -12.13 3.90 15.95
CA LEU A 124 -11.55 2.88 15.07
C LEU A 124 -10.91 3.49 13.84
N ALA A 125 -9.69 3.08 13.54
CA ALA A 125 -8.98 3.38 12.31
C ALA A 125 -8.30 2.12 11.76
N GLY A 126 -8.05 2.06 10.45
CA GLY A 126 -7.39 0.89 9.90
C GLY A 126 -6.86 1.09 8.49
N ASN A 127 -5.86 0.27 8.16
CA ASN A 127 -5.44 0.00 6.80
C ASN A 127 -6.01 -1.36 6.39
N PHE A 128 -7.05 -1.35 5.57
CA PHE A 128 -7.76 -2.58 5.23
C PHE A 128 -8.49 -2.48 3.90
N ASN A 129 -8.78 -3.65 3.34
CA ASN A 129 -9.77 -3.83 2.30
C ASN A 129 -10.44 -5.20 2.49
N LEU A 130 -11.79 -5.18 2.55
CA LEU A 130 -12.59 -6.38 2.76
C LEU A 130 -13.25 -6.81 1.44
N THR A 131 -13.15 -8.09 1.13
CA THR A 131 -13.75 -8.68 -0.08
C THR A 131 -15.24 -8.97 0.10
N ASN A 132 -15.74 -8.97 1.34
CA ASN A 132 -17.10 -9.35 1.69
C ASN A 132 -17.94 -8.21 2.26
N THR A 133 -17.59 -6.96 2.03
CA THR A 133 -18.24 -5.75 2.58
C THR A 133 -19.76 -5.77 2.37
N LYS A 134 -20.24 -6.06 1.14
CA LYS A 134 -21.70 -6.15 0.84
C LYS A 134 -22.42 -7.19 1.71
N SER A 135 -21.79 -8.35 1.92
CA SER A 135 -22.35 -9.40 2.78
C SER A 135 -22.38 -9.00 4.25
N LEU A 136 -21.35 -8.27 4.70
CA LEU A 136 -21.28 -7.73 6.06
C LEU A 136 -22.40 -6.72 6.29
N PHE A 137 -22.62 -5.75 5.39
CA PHE A 137 -23.75 -4.81 5.47
C PHE A 137 -25.10 -5.53 5.55
N SER A 138 -25.32 -6.51 4.66
CA SER A 138 -26.55 -7.31 4.65
C SER A 138 -26.76 -8.09 5.95
N SER A 139 -25.69 -8.64 6.51
CA SER A 139 -25.76 -9.39 7.77
C SER A 139 -26.02 -8.47 8.97
N TYR A 140 -25.44 -7.27 8.98
CA TYR A 140 -25.65 -6.27 10.02
C TYR A 140 -27.10 -5.73 10.00
N ALA A 141 -27.64 -5.48 8.79
CA ALA A 141 -29.03 -5.05 8.61
C ALA A 141 -30.04 -6.10 9.12
N LYS A 142 -29.74 -7.42 8.95
CA LYS A 142 -30.59 -8.50 9.49
C LYS A 142 -30.67 -8.54 11.02
N LEU A 143 -29.72 -7.87 11.72
CA LEU A 143 -29.77 -7.68 13.16
C LEU A 143 -30.69 -6.50 13.58
N GLY A 144 -31.43 -5.91 12.64
CA GLY A 144 -32.28 -4.73 12.87
C GLY A 144 -31.48 -3.42 12.96
N LYS A 145 -30.21 -3.44 12.52
CA LYS A 145 -29.30 -2.29 12.55
C LYS A 145 -29.21 -1.67 11.15
N HIS A 146 -29.28 -0.35 11.07
CA HIS A 146 -29.22 0.38 9.80
C HIS A 146 -28.06 1.39 9.86
N PRO A 147 -26.91 1.06 9.28
CA PRO A 147 -25.77 1.99 9.27
C PRO A 147 -26.08 3.22 8.41
N ASP A 148 -25.74 4.40 8.91
CA ASP A 148 -25.96 5.69 8.24
C ASP A 148 -24.93 5.97 7.14
N SER A 149 -23.92 5.12 6.99
CA SER A 149 -22.85 5.26 6.02
C SER A 149 -22.52 3.93 5.34
N MET A 150 -22.19 4.01 4.06
CA MET A 150 -21.69 2.87 3.28
C MET A 150 -20.16 2.66 3.44
N ALA A 151 -19.50 3.41 4.32
CA ALA A 151 -18.09 3.21 4.62
C ALA A 151 -17.90 1.90 5.40
N ASP A 152 -17.03 1.03 4.90
CA ASP A 152 -16.68 -0.25 5.54
C ASP A 152 -16.06 -0.04 6.93
N GLY A 153 -15.25 1.01 7.11
CA GLY A 153 -14.70 1.39 8.42
C GLY A 153 -15.77 1.85 9.42
N TYR A 154 -16.81 2.54 8.95
CA TYR A 154 -17.95 2.88 9.78
C TYR A 154 -18.69 1.62 10.22
N LEU A 155 -19.00 0.73 9.27
CA LEU A 155 -19.65 -0.55 9.57
C LEU A 155 -18.87 -1.37 10.60
N MET A 156 -17.54 -1.45 10.46
CA MET A 156 -16.70 -2.18 11.42
C MET A 156 -16.71 -1.54 12.81
N CYS A 157 -16.72 -0.20 12.88
CA CYS A 157 -16.83 0.51 14.16
C CYS A 157 -18.16 0.21 14.86
N GLU A 158 -19.27 0.32 14.14
CA GLU A 158 -20.61 0.02 14.65
C GLU A 158 -20.76 -1.45 15.04
N TRP A 159 -20.24 -2.38 14.22
CA TRP A 159 -20.33 -3.80 14.53
C TRP A 159 -19.48 -4.19 15.73
N LEU A 160 -18.27 -3.66 15.85
CA LEU A 160 -17.43 -3.89 17.02
C LEU A 160 -18.12 -3.37 18.29
N SER A 161 -18.72 -2.18 18.23
CA SER A 161 -19.50 -1.64 19.35
C SER A 161 -20.68 -2.56 19.72
N PHE A 162 -21.41 -3.08 18.74
CA PHE A 162 -22.49 -4.03 18.97
C PHE A 162 -22.01 -5.33 19.64
N GLU A 163 -20.88 -5.90 19.22
CA GLU A 163 -20.30 -7.09 19.87
C GLU A 163 -19.78 -6.76 21.28
N MET A 164 -19.28 -5.53 21.51
CA MET A 164 -18.92 -5.07 22.87
C MET A 164 -20.15 -5.03 23.80
N GLU A 165 -21.30 -4.53 23.32
CA GLU A 165 -22.54 -4.52 24.09
C GLU A 165 -22.99 -5.94 24.44
N LYS A 166 -22.91 -6.87 23.50
CA LYS A 166 -23.19 -8.29 23.76
C LYS A 166 -22.25 -8.87 24.81
N ALA A 167 -20.97 -8.55 24.75
CA ALA A 167 -19.99 -9.00 25.73
C ALA A 167 -20.29 -8.45 27.14
N TRP A 168 -20.67 -7.19 27.27
CA TRP A 168 -21.16 -6.61 28.53
C TRP A 168 -22.41 -7.34 29.05
N ALA A 169 -23.38 -7.58 28.17
CA ALA A 169 -24.62 -8.28 28.52
C ALA A 169 -24.40 -9.74 28.92
N SER A 170 -23.38 -10.40 28.37
CA SER A 170 -23.02 -11.78 28.69
C SER A 170 -22.14 -11.95 29.94
N GLY A 171 -21.88 -10.86 30.66
CA GLY A 171 -21.25 -10.91 31.98
C GLY A 171 -19.75 -10.66 32.01
N CYS A 172 -19.13 -10.19 30.91
CA CYS A 172 -17.76 -9.67 30.98
C CYS A 172 -17.67 -8.53 31.99
N ARG A 173 -16.65 -8.57 32.85
CA ARG A 173 -16.52 -7.64 34.00
C ARG A 173 -15.50 -6.54 33.78
N SER A 174 -14.71 -6.61 32.76
CA SER A 174 -13.67 -5.62 32.44
C SER A 174 -13.66 -5.26 30.95
N GLU A 175 -13.25 -4.05 30.62
CA GLU A 175 -13.08 -3.58 29.25
C GLU A 175 -12.09 -4.45 28.45
N LYS A 176 -11.09 -5.01 29.13
CA LYS A 176 -10.16 -5.97 28.53
C LYS A 176 -10.88 -7.23 28.03
N GLU A 177 -11.73 -7.83 28.89
CA GLU A 177 -12.51 -9.02 28.54
C GLU A 177 -13.50 -8.70 27.40
N VAL A 178 -14.17 -7.56 27.49
CA VAL A 178 -15.12 -7.09 26.48
C VAL A 178 -14.44 -6.91 25.11
N LEU A 179 -13.30 -6.22 25.06
CA LEU A 179 -12.57 -6.03 23.80
C LEU A 179 -12.10 -7.36 23.21
N ILE A 180 -11.58 -8.28 24.03
CA ILE A 180 -11.13 -9.59 23.56
C ILE A 180 -12.32 -10.41 23.04
N SER A 181 -13.46 -10.43 23.77
CA SER A 181 -14.65 -11.17 23.34
C SER A 181 -15.24 -10.57 22.06
N ALA A 182 -15.44 -9.26 22.00
CA ALA A 182 -16.02 -8.59 20.84
C ALA A 182 -15.15 -8.77 19.58
N LEU A 183 -13.82 -8.67 19.71
CA LEU A 183 -12.91 -8.89 18.60
C LEU A 183 -12.89 -10.37 18.17
N LYS A 184 -12.99 -11.33 19.09
CA LYS A 184 -13.12 -12.76 18.74
C LYS A 184 -14.39 -13.05 17.95
N ASP A 185 -15.47 -12.33 18.20
CA ASP A 185 -16.75 -12.51 17.49
C ASP A 185 -16.77 -11.78 16.14
N LEU A 186 -16.15 -10.62 16.02
CA LEU A 186 -16.12 -9.82 14.80
C LEU A 186 -15.10 -10.32 13.77
N LEU A 187 -13.83 -10.48 14.18
CA LEU A 187 -12.72 -10.68 13.25
C LEU A 187 -12.85 -11.91 12.34
N PRO A 188 -13.39 -13.06 12.78
CA PRO A 188 -13.61 -14.22 11.91
C PRO A 188 -14.63 -13.99 10.78
N ARG A 189 -15.45 -12.95 10.88
CA ARG A 189 -16.45 -12.56 9.85
C ARG A 189 -15.82 -11.76 8.72
N LEU A 190 -14.64 -11.17 8.96
CA LEU A 190 -13.95 -10.32 8.00
C LEU A 190 -13.15 -11.18 7.01
N ASP A 191 -13.48 -11.09 5.73
CA ASP A 191 -12.69 -11.69 4.66
C ASP A 191 -11.94 -10.56 3.94
N GLY A 192 -10.62 -10.63 3.94
CA GLY A 192 -9.76 -9.61 3.34
C GLY A 192 -8.45 -9.41 4.09
N ALA A 193 -7.86 -8.26 3.90
CA ALA A 193 -6.61 -7.87 4.52
C ALA A 193 -6.83 -6.65 5.43
N TYR A 194 -6.33 -6.70 6.66
CA TYR A 194 -6.50 -5.59 7.57
C TYR A 194 -5.43 -5.48 8.66
N THR A 195 -5.14 -4.23 9.00
CA THR A 195 -4.55 -3.79 10.26
C THR A 195 -5.50 -2.77 10.86
N LEU A 196 -6.09 -3.08 12.01
CA LEU A 196 -7.00 -2.21 12.73
C LEU A 196 -6.34 -1.67 13.98
N CYS A 197 -6.51 -0.38 14.24
CA CYS A 197 -6.16 0.28 15.50
C CYS A 197 -7.41 0.93 16.08
N GLY A 198 -7.63 0.75 17.38
CA GLY A 198 -8.78 1.34 18.04
C GLY A 198 -8.47 1.75 19.48
N ALA A 199 -9.37 2.57 20.02
CA ALA A 199 -9.30 2.99 21.41
C ALA A 199 -10.70 3.23 22.00
N LEU A 200 -10.85 2.95 23.29
CA LEU A 200 -12.03 3.35 24.04
C LEU A 200 -11.80 4.74 24.65
N GLY A 201 -12.87 5.48 24.88
CA GLY A 201 -12.83 6.76 25.58
C GLY A 201 -12.21 6.66 26.98
N SER A 202 -12.24 5.49 27.61
CA SER A 202 -11.59 5.17 28.87
C SER A 202 -10.07 4.99 28.79
N GLY A 203 -9.49 4.99 27.57
CA GLY A 203 -8.05 4.86 27.33
C GLY A 203 -7.55 3.45 27.05
N TRP A 204 -8.37 2.41 27.10
CA TRP A 204 -7.99 1.13 26.52
C TRP A 204 -7.79 1.28 25.02
N SER A 205 -6.71 0.73 24.49
CA SER A 205 -6.39 0.82 23.08
C SER A 205 -5.82 -0.48 22.54
N PHE A 206 -5.95 -0.70 21.24
CA PHE A 206 -5.54 -1.94 20.63
C PHE A 206 -5.03 -1.74 19.20
N ALA A 207 -4.22 -2.71 18.78
CA ALA A 207 -3.90 -2.94 17.38
C ALA A 207 -4.04 -4.43 17.07
N VAL A 208 -4.63 -4.77 15.93
CA VAL A 208 -4.81 -6.16 15.51
C VAL A 208 -4.54 -6.32 14.02
N ARG A 209 -3.97 -7.45 13.65
CA ARG A 209 -3.60 -7.77 12.28
C ARG A 209 -4.36 -9.01 11.80
N ASP A 210 -4.67 -9.09 10.49
CA ASP A 210 -5.33 -10.22 9.86
C ASP A 210 -4.56 -11.53 10.05
N ALA A 211 -5.25 -12.67 9.88
CA ALA A 211 -4.72 -14.01 10.16
C ALA A 211 -3.57 -14.43 9.21
N ASN A 212 -3.49 -13.84 8.02
CA ASN A 212 -2.40 -14.08 7.06
C ASN A 212 -1.30 -13.01 7.13
N GLY A 213 -1.49 -11.94 7.92
CA GLY A 213 -0.53 -10.85 8.01
C GLY A 213 -0.28 -10.15 6.67
N ILE A 214 -1.34 -9.93 5.89
CA ILE A 214 -1.25 -9.32 4.56
C ILE A 214 -0.81 -7.88 4.67
N ARG A 215 -1.47 -7.09 5.55
CA ARG A 215 -1.14 -5.69 5.76
C ARG A 215 0.03 -5.50 6.72
N PRO A 216 0.90 -4.50 6.48
CA PRO A 216 1.99 -4.22 7.39
C PRO A 216 1.48 -3.62 8.71
N CYS A 217 2.10 -4.01 9.81
CA CYS A 217 1.85 -3.49 11.13
C CYS A 217 3.11 -3.62 11.97
N PHE A 218 3.68 -2.49 12.37
CA PHE A 218 4.89 -2.44 13.19
C PHE A 218 4.60 -1.79 14.53
N TYR A 219 5.33 -2.19 15.56
CA TYR A 219 5.21 -1.62 16.90
C TYR A 219 6.53 -1.51 17.62
N HIS A 220 6.58 -0.59 18.59
CA HIS A 220 7.61 -0.49 19.60
C HIS A 220 6.99 -0.18 20.95
N VAL A 221 7.52 -0.76 21.99
CA VAL A 221 7.05 -0.58 23.38
C VAL A 221 8.25 -0.37 24.30
N ASN A 222 8.25 0.72 25.04
CA ASN A 222 9.22 1.00 26.09
C ASN A 222 8.52 1.46 27.39
N LYS A 223 9.26 2.02 28.33
CA LYS A 223 8.71 2.47 29.63
C LYS A 223 7.82 3.72 29.48
N GLU A 224 8.02 4.53 28.45
CA GLU A 224 7.37 5.84 28.29
C GLU A 224 6.14 5.79 27.38
N TYR A 225 6.16 4.95 26.36
CA TYR A 225 5.08 4.85 25.37
C TYR A 225 4.99 3.46 24.74
N ALA A 226 3.84 3.19 24.12
CA ALA A 226 3.65 2.14 23.13
C ALA A 226 3.21 2.80 21.83
N VAL A 227 3.84 2.43 20.71
CA VAL A 227 3.54 2.98 19.39
C VAL A 227 3.30 1.87 18.38
N VAL A 228 2.31 2.08 17.51
CA VAL A 228 2.01 1.22 16.35
C VAL A 228 1.94 2.09 15.10
N ALA A 229 2.49 1.61 13.98
CA ALA A 229 2.38 2.28 12.68
C ALA A 229 2.39 1.28 11.52
N SER A 230 1.92 1.69 10.36
CA SER A 230 1.96 0.88 9.14
C SER A 230 3.38 0.70 8.60
N GLU A 231 4.31 1.59 8.93
CA GLU A 231 5.70 1.52 8.45
C GLU A 231 6.73 1.58 9.59
N ARG A 232 7.72 0.68 9.56
CA ARG A 232 8.85 0.65 10.51
C ARG A 232 9.64 1.95 10.48
N PRO A 233 10.05 2.51 9.31
CA PRO A 233 10.81 3.74 9.25
C PRO A 233 10.08 4.95 9.86
N ALA A 234 8.76 4.95 9.88
CA ALA A 234 8.00 6.03 10.52
C ALA A 234 8.23 6.04 12.03
N ILE A 235 8.19 4.86 12.68
CA ILE A 235 8.49 4.72 14.11
C ILE A 235 9.95 5.09 14.39
N GLN A 236 10.88 4.58 13.58
CA GLN A 236 12.30 4.87 13.73
C GLN A 236 12.58 6.38 13.67
N ALA A 237 12.06 7.04 12.63
CA ALA A 237 12.28 8.47 12.44
C ALA A 237 11.61 9.33 13.53
N ALA A 238 10.39 8.97 13.94
CA ALA A 238 9.67 9.73 14.95
C ALA A 238 10.30 9.62 16.34
N PHE A 239 10.87 8.46 16.70
CA PHE A 239 11.34 8.20 18.05
C PHE A 239 12.86 7.99 18.16
N ASN A 240 13.57 8.08 17.03
CA ASN A 240 15.01 7.81 16.96
C ASN A 240 15.39 6.44 17.54
N ILE A 241 14.73 5.38 17.03
CA ILE A 241 14.87 4.01 17.51
C ILE A 241 15.63 3.16 16.49
N PRO A 242 16.55 2.26 16.92
CA PRO A 242 17.20 1.30 16.02
C PRO A 242 16.20 0.34 15.37
N SER A 243 16.55 -0.15 14.18
CA SER A 243 15.66 -1.01 13.37
C SER A 243 15.26 -2.31 14.09
N ASN A 244 16.16 -2.89 14.87
CA ASN A 244 15.96 -4.14 15.61
C ASN A 244 14.99 -4.01 16.78
N GLU A 245 14.71 -2.81 17.26
CA GLU A 245 13.75 -2.56 18.35
C GLU A 245 12.32 -2.36 17.85
N VAL A 246 12.12 -2.07 16.55
CA VAL A 246 10.79 -1.96 15.95
C VAL A 246 10.39 -3.32 15.39
N LYS A 247 9.40 -3.93 16.00
CA LYS A 247 8.94 -5.29 15.70
C LYS A 247 7.71 -5.27 14.81
N GLU A 248 7.57 -6.30 13.98
CA GLU A 248 6.34 -6.55 13.21
C GLU A 248 5.32 -7.27 14.11
N LEU A 249 4.05 -6.84 14.09
CA LEU A 249 2.97 -7.53 14.79
C LEU A 249 2.66 -8.84 14.05
N PRO A 250 2.76 -10.00 14.70
CA PRO A 250 2.50 -11.29 14.05
C PRO A 250 1.06 -11.43 13.53
N PRO A 251 0.83 -12.30 12.52
CA PRO A 251 -0.51 -12.61 12.01
C PRO A 251 -1.49 -13.04 13.11
N GLY A 252 -2.71 -12.50 13.05
CA GLY A 252 -3.77 -12.81 14.00
C GLY A 252 -3.53 -12.37 15.44
N LYS A 253 -2.48 -11.55 15.67
CA LYS A 253 -2.12 -11.08 17.02
C LYS A 253 -2.82 -9.76 17.33
N LEU A 254 -3.30 -9.66 18.57
CA LEU A 254 -3.84 -8.46 19.19
C LEU A 254 -2.83 -7.90 20.17
N LEU A 255 -2.49 -6.63 20.03
CA LEU A 255 -1.76 -5.83 21.00
C LEU A 255 -2.79 -4.98 21.76
N LEU A 256 -2.84 -5.06 23.06
CA LEU A 256 -3.70 -4.26 23.94
C LEU A 256 -2.85 -3.39 24.86
N VAL A 257 -3.26 -2.13 25.04
CA VAL A 257 -2.66 -1.20 26.01
C VAL A 257 -3.75 -0.72 26.95
N SER A 258 -3.54 -0.93 28.26
CA SER A 258 -4.47 -0.47 29.28
C SER A 258 -4.31 1.04 29.55
N PRO A 259 -5.29 1.71 30.19
CA PRO A 259 -5.16 3.11 30.61
C PRO A 259 -3.99 3.37 31.58
N LYS A 260 -3.50 2.31 32.24
CA LYS A 260 -2.32 2.34 33.11
C LYS A 260 -1.01 2.06 32.37
N GLY A 261 -1.04 1.91 31.04
CA GLY A 261 0.11 1.64 30.19
C GLY A 261 0.60 0.18 30.17
N THR A 262 -0.15 -0.76 30.76
CA THR A 262 0.19 -2.19 30.68
C THR A 262 -0.07 -2.71 29.28
N VAL A 263 0.93 -3.31 28.64
CA VAL A 263 0.83 -3.92 27.31
C VAL A 263 0.61 -5.43 27.45
N THR A 264 -0.36 -5.93 26.71
CA THR A 264 -0.69 -7.37 26.66
C THR A 264 -0.82 -7.81 25.21
N PHE A 265 -0.25 -8.97 24.88
CA PHE A 265 -0.43 -9.60 23.57
C PHE A 265 -1.34 -10.82 23.72
N VAL A 266 -2.32 -10.92 22.79
CA VAL A 266 -3.28 -12.02 22.76
C VAL A 266 -3.31 -12.60 21.34
N GLN A 267 -3.26 -13.95 21.21
CA GLN A 267 -3.59 -14.58 19.93
C GLN A 267 -5.11 -14.55 19.79
N ILE A 268 -5.62 -13.68 18.91
CA ILE A 268 -7.05 -13.42 18.77
C ILE A 268 -7.67 -14.23 17.63
N LEU A 269 -6.92 -14.46 16.56
CA LEU A 269 -7.27 -15.32 15.44
C LEU A 269 -6.25 -16.45 15.35
N GLU A 270 -6.68 -17.63 14.92
CA GLU A 270 -5.76 -18.69 14.53
C GLU A 270 -4.85 -18.18 13.41
N PRO A 271 -3.52 -18.17 13.60
CA PRO A 271 -2.60 -17.68 12.58
C PRO A 271 -2.59 -18.67 11.40
N LYS A 272 -2.71 -18.10 10.20
CA LYS A 272 -2.54 -18.83 8.95
C LYS A 272 -1.13 -18.64 8.41
N GLU A 273 -0.82 -19.29 7.30
CA GLU A 273 0.43 -19.06 6.58
C GLU A 273 0.59 -17.56 6.30
N LYS A 274 1.74 -17.00 6.67
CA LYS A 274 2.03 -15.57 6.45
C LYS A 274 2.10 -15.29 4.95
N LYS A 275 1.24 -14.38 4.48
CA LYS A 275 1.15 -13.95 3.08
C LYS A 275 1.27 -12.42 2.99
N SER A 276 2.37 -11.89 3.56
CA SER A 276 2.65 -10.45 3.47
C SER A 276 2.68 -10.01 2.01
N CYS A 277 2.00 -8.90 1.72
CA CYS A 277 1.89 -8.34 0.37
C CYS A 277 3.28 -8.07 -0.23
N VAL A 278 3.58 -8.70 -1.36
CA VAL A 278 4.87 -8.51 -2.05
C VAL A 278 4.99 -7.12 -2.69
N PHE A 279 3.87 -6.48 -3.01
CA PHE A 279 3.87 -5.11 -3.53
C PHE A 279 4.38 -4.09 -2.52
N GLU A 280 4.24 -4.37 -1.22
CA GLU A 280 4.92 -3.59 -0.19
C GLU A 280 6.44 -3.58 -0.38
N ARG A 281 7.01 -4.69 -0.84
CA ARG A 281 8.45 -4.84 -1.09
C ARG A 281 8.87 -4.10 -2.35
N ILE A 282 8.11 -4.30 -3.43
CA ILE A 282 8.43 -3.75 -4.75
C ILE A 282 8.23 -2.22 -4.76
N TYR A 283 7.10 -1.73 -4.22
CA TYR A 283 6.64 -0.36 -4.46
C TYR A 283 6.24 0.44 -3.22
N PHE A 284 5.24 -0.03 -2.41
CA PHE A 284 4.56 0.83 -1.44
C PHE A 284 5.39 1.25 -0.24
N SER A 285 6.06 0.31 0.42
CA SER A 285 6.84 0.62 1.61
C SER A 285 8.02 1.53 1.30
N ARG A 286 8.38 2.34 2.27
CA ARG A 286 9.50 3.27 2.12
C ARG A 286 10.82 2.52 1.92
N SER A 287 11.60 2.98 0.95
CA SER A 287 12.89 2.41 0.59
C SER A 287 14.00 2.60 1.64
N ASN A 288 13.76 3.42 2.67
CA ASN A 288 14.66 3.59 3.81
C ASN A 288 14.39 2.62 4.98
N ASP A 289 13.48 1.64 4.83
CA ASP A 289 13.47 0.44 5.65
C ASP A 289 14.63 -0.47 5.22
N ALA A 290 15.46 -0.91 6.16
CA ALA A 290 16.65 -1.69 5.85
C ALA A 290 16.33 -2.99 5.08
N LEU A 291 15.25 -3.71 5.47
CA LEU A 291 14.83 -4.94 4.80
C LEU A 291 14.36 -4.64 3.37
N ILE A 292 13.48 -3.64 3.20
CA ILE A 292 12.97 -3.21 1.90
C ILE A 292 14.12 -2.75 0.99
N HIS A 293 15.08 -2.03 1.55
CA HIS A 293 16.27 -1.56 0.83
C HIS A 293 17.05 -2.74 0.25
N HIS A 294 17.38 -3.73 1.07
CA HIS A 294 18.11 -4.92 0.63
C HIS A 294 17.32 -5.74 -0.39
N GLU A 295 16.02 -5.95 -0.17
CA GLU A 295 15.16 -6.67 -1.09
C GLU A 295 15.07 -5.98 -2.46
N ARG A 296 14.88 -4.66 -2.50
CA ARG A 296 14.88 -3.90 -3.77
C ARG A 296 16.22 -3.95 -4.49
N LYS A 297 17.34 -3.87 -3.77
CA LYS A 297 18.66 -4.06 -4.37
C LYS A 297 18.79 -5.46 -4.99
N ALA A 298 18.37 -6.50 -4.28
CA ALA A 298 18.39 -7.87 -4.79
C ALA A 298 17.51 -8.04 -6.05
N LEU A 299 16.34 -7.37 -6.10
CA LEU A 299 15.50 -7.35 -7.29
C LEU A 299 16.22 -6.73 -8.50
N GLY A 300 16.91 -5.62 -8.30
CA GLY A 300 17.69 -4.98 -9.35
C GLY A 300 18.88 -5.82 -9.82
N ALA A 301 19.63 -6.39 -8.89
CA ALA A 301 20.77 -7.28 -9.19
C ALA A 301 20.32 -8.48 -10.03
N ALA A 302 19.16 -9.07 -9.73
CA ALA A 302 18.63 -10.21 -10.47
C ALA A 302 18.28 -9.90 -11.94
N LEU A 303 18.11 -8.62 -12.30
CA LEU A 303 17.88 -8.18 -13.68
C LEU A 303 19.17 -7.96 -14.49
N ALA A 304 20.35 -7.94 -13.86
CA ALA A 304 21.61 -7.60 -14.53
C ALA A 304 21.90 -8.54 -15.71
N LYS A 305 21.87 -9.85 -15.47
CA LYS A 305 22.14 -10.84 -16.53
C LYS A 305 21.14 -10.82 -17.68
N PRO A 306 19.80 -10.84 -17.44
CA PRO A 306 18.81 -10.70 -18.53
C PRO A 306 18.98 -9.42 -19.36
N ILE A 307 19.33 -8.30 -18.71
CA ILE A 307 19.57 -7.04 -19.42
C ILE A 307 20.84 -7.13 -20.28
N LEU A 308 21.95 -7.66 -19.76
CA LEU A 308 23.18 -7.83 -20.53
C LEU A 308 22.98 -8.73 -21.77
N GLU A 309 22.22 -9.82 -21.62
CA GLU A 309 21.84 -10.68 -22.74
C GLU A 309 21.03 -9.91 -23.80
N ALA A 310 20.07 -9.07 -23.37
CA ALA A 310 19.20 -8.29 -24.26
C ALA A 310 19.93 -7.16 -25.01
N VAL A 311 21.00 -6.61 -24.43
CA VAL A 311 21.87 -5.63 -25.12
C VAL A 311 23.04 -6.29 -25.87
N GLY A 312 23.12 -7.63 -25.88
CA GLY A 312 24.20 -8.35 -26.53
C GLY A 312 25.59 -8.09 -25.93
N TYR A 313 25.62 -7.75 -24.62
CA TYR A 313 26.83 -7.35 -23.89
C TYR A 313 27.54 -6.09 -24.46
N ASP A 314 26.85 -5.29 -25.28
CA ASP A 314 27.33 -4.02 -25.80
C ASP A 314 27.14 -2.90 -24.76
N LEU A 315 28.12 -2.73 -23.86
CA LEU A 315 28.09 -1.69 -22.82
C LEU A 315 28.55 -0.33 -23.36
N GLU A 316 29.27 -0.28 -24.47
CA GLU A 316 29.73 0.95 -25.12
C GLU A 316 28.56 1.77 -25.64
N HIS A 317 27.58 1.10 -26.27
CA HIS A 317 26.37 1.74 -26.80
C HIS A 317 25.13 1.47 -25.94
N THR A 318 25.30 1.26 -24.63
CA THR A 318 24.21 1.07 -23.68
C THR A 318 24.27 2.11 -22.57
N PHE A 319 23.16 2.81 -22.35
CA PHE A 319 23.00 3.76 -21.25
C PHE A 319 21.94 3.26 -20.26
N PHE A 320 22.31 3.17 -18.98
CA PHE A 320 21.43 2.67 -17.92
C PHE A 320 20.79 3.81 -17.13
N SER A 321 19.49 3.73 -16.91
CA SER A 321 18.71 4.70 -16.14
C SER A 321 17.55 4.05 -15.39
N TYR A 322 16.73 4.84 -14.72
CA TYR A 322 15.57 4.38 -13.97
C TYR A 322 14.45 5.41 -13.98
N ILE A 323 13.20 4.95 -13.68
CA ILE A 323 12.06 5.83 -13.45
C ILE A 323 12.05 6.27 -11.99
N PRO A 324 12.17 7.56 -11.69
CA PRO A 324 12.12 8.05 -10.31
C PRO A 324 10.69 7.96 -9.75
N ASN A 325 10.49 7.69 -8.42
CA ASN A 325 11.57 7.53 -7.41
C ASN A 325 11.65 6.07 -6.92
N SER A 326 10.64 5.25 -7.18
CA SER A 326 10.47 3.89 -6.62
C SER A 326 11.51 2.89 -7.12
N ALA A 327 11.91 3.00 -8.38
CA ALA A 327 12.89 2.12 -8.99
C ALA A 327 14.36 2.42 -8.60
N GLN A 328 14.65 3.55 -7.95
CA GLN A 328 16.02 4.00 -7.68
C GLN A 328 16.85 2.99 -6.90
N VAL A 329 16.31 2.39 -5.84
CA VAL A 329 17.07 1.42 -5.02
C VAL A 329 17.35 0.13 -5.77
N ALA A 330 16.38 -0.33 -6.59
CA ALA A 330 16.60 -1.49 -7.47
C ALA A 330 17.67 -1.17 -8.53
N PHE A 331 17.68 0.04 -9.07
CA PHE A 331 18.72 0.50 -10.00
C PHE A 331 20.12 0.48 -9.37
N HIS A 332 20.26 0.91 -8.12
CA HIS A 332 21.54 0.77 -7.41
C HIS A 332 21.98 -0.70 -7.30
N GLY A 333 21.04 -1.62 -7.04
CA GLY A 333 21.33 -3.05 -7.01
C GLY A 333 21.76 -3.61 -8.37
N LEU A 334 21.14 -3.13 -9.46
CA LEU A 334 21.59 -3.45 -10.83
C LEU A 334 23.03 -3.00 -11.07
N LEU A 335 23.35 -1.75 -10.75
CA LEU A 335 24.70 -1.22 -10.93
C LEU A 335 25.73 -1.97 -10.08
N GLU A 336 25.42 -2.27 -8.82
CA GLU A 336 26.32 -3.06 -7.97
C GLU A 336 26.59 -4.45 -8.56
N ALA A 337 25.57 -5.12 -9.12
CA ALA A 337 25.78 -6.41 -9.77
C ALA A 337 26.67 -6.28 -11.02
N LEU A 338 26.49 -5.23 -11.83
CA LEU A 338 27.33 -4.99 -13.01
C LEU A 338 28.80 -4.77 -12.64
N PHE A 339 29.05 -4.01 -11.57
CA PHE A 339 30.44 -3.67 -11.16
C PHE A 339 31.08 -4.75 -10.28
N ASN A 340 30.39 -5.19 -9.21
CA ASN A 340 30.98 -6.03 -8.16
C ASN A 340 31.00 -7.52 -8.52
N GLU A 341 30.00 -7.99 -9.28
CA GLU A 341 29.93 -9.38 -9.72
C GLU A 341 30.78 -9.63 -11.01
N GLY A 342 31.51 -8.63 -11.47
CA GLY A 342 32.35 -8.73 -12.66
C GLY A 342 31.57 -8.92 -13.97
N LEU A 343 30.26 -8.70 -13.96
CA LEU A 343 29.42 -8.89 -15.14
C LEU A 343 29.75 -7.90 -16.27
N ALA A 344 30.29 -6.74 -15.93
CA ALA A 344 30.80 -5.78 -16.92
C ALA A 344 32.21 -6.13 -17.43
N GLU A 345 32.92 -7.12 -16.86
CA GLU A 345 34.26 -7.56 -17.24
C GLU A 345 35.30 -6.41 -17.30
N GLY A 346 35.19 -5.45 -16.37
CA GLY A 346 36.02 -4.26 -16.31
C GLY A 346 35.73 -3.19 -17.37
N ARG A 347 34.73 -3.37 -18.22
CA ARG A 347 34.28 -2.36 -19.20
C ARG A 347 33.55 -1.22 -18.50
N PRO A 348 33.67 0.02 -19.01
CA PRO A 348 32.91 1.14 -18.45
C PRO A 348 31.41 0.94 -18.65
N VAL A 349 30.62 1.22 -17.59
CA VAL A 349 29.17 1.21 -17.64
C VAL A 349 28.68 2.65 -17.67
N ARG A 350 27.92 3.01 -18.69
CA ARG A 350 27.34 4.35 -18.88
C ARG A 350 26.00 4.39 -18.18
N PHE A 351 25.84 5.27 -17.20
CA PHE A 351 24.59 5.39 -16.45
C PHE A 351 24.33 6.81 -15.96
N GLY A 352 23.08 7.11 -15.70
CA GLY A 352 22.66 8.40 -15.14
C GLY A 352 21.15 8.51 -15.01
N GLN A 353 20.70 9.64 -14.49
CA GLN A 353 19.28 9.94 -14.38
C GLN A 353 18.81 10.62 -15.67
N ILE A 354 18.11 9.88 -16.52
CA ILE A 354 17.48 10.42 -17.74
C ILE A 354 16.12 11.00 -17.42
N ALA A 355 15.25 10.25 -16.75
CA ALA A 355 13.93 10.73 -16.39
C ALA A 355 13.99 11.57 -15.11
N VAL A 356 13.51 12.79 -15.17
CA VAL A 356 13.40 13.70 -14.02
C VAL A 356 11.93 13.95 -13.74
N LYS A 357 11.51 13.74 -12.49
CA LYS A 357 10.15 14.02 -12.06
C LYS A 357 10.09 15.39 -11.38
N ASP A 358 9.32 16.31 -11.95
CA ASP A 358 9.12 17.62 -11.31
C ASP A 358 8.19 17.50 -10.10
N ALA A 359 8.73 17.77 -8.91
CA ALA A 359 8.00 17.71 -7.65
C ALA A 359 6.93 18.80 -7.48
N LYS A 360 7.00 19.89 -8.24
CA LYS A 360 6.11 21.05 -8.11
C LYS A 360 4.71 20.80 -8.67
N PHE A 361 4.58 19.87 -9.62
CA PHE A 361 3.30 19.56 -10.26
C PHE A 361 2.54 18.39 -9.61
N ARG A 362 2.57 18.27 -8.28
CA ARG A 362 1.70 17.34 -7.58
C ARG A 362 0.27 17.93 -7.53
N THR A 363 -0.62 17.41 -8.35
CA THR A 363 -2.06 17.26 -8.10
C THR A 363 -3.02 18.44 -8.29
N PHE A 364 -2.66 19.59 -8.81
CA PHE A 364 -3.63 20.69 -8.71
C PHE A 364 -4.58 20.88 -9.88
N ILE A 365 -4.36 20.33 -11.06
CA ILE A 365 -5.27 20.58 -12.20
C ILE A 365 -5.32 19.34 -13.11
N ALA A 366 -6.47 18.80 -13.42
CA ALA A 366 -6.97 18.62 -14.76
C ALA A 366 -8.17 17.67 -14.85
N ASP A 367 -9.17 18.15 -15.55
CA ASP A 367 -10.25 17.36 -16.15
C ASP A 367 -9.71 16.38 -17.20
N ALA A 368 -10.53 15.38 -17.54
CA ALA A 368 -10.13 14.23 -18.36
C ALA A 368 -9.57 14.55 -19.76
N ALA A 369 -9.89 15.72 -20.31
CA ALA A 369 -9.49 16.14 -21.66
C ALA A 369 -8.05 16.66 -21.77
N SER A 370 -7.46 17.15 -20.68
CA SER A 370 -6.11 17.74 -20.66
C SER A 370 -5.00 16.75 -20.24
N ARG A 371 -5.31 15.45 -20.09
CA ARG A 371 -4.38 14.46 -19.53
C ARG A 371 -3.13 14.17 -20.39
N ALA A 372 -3.24 14.20 -21.69
CA ALA A 372 -2.09 13.97 -22.57
C ALA A 372 -1.05 15.10 -22.48
N GLU A 373 -1.50 16.33 -22.32
CA GLU A 373 -0.63 17.50 -22.09
C GLU A 373 -0.06 17.49 -20.67
N PHE A 374 -0.84 17.02 -19.68
CA PHE A 374 -0.44 16.98 -18.28
C PHE A 374 0.79 16.09 -18.01
N TYR A 375 0.93 14.96 -18.70
CA TYR A 375 2.09 14.08 -18.54
C TYR A 375 3.40 14.75 -18.95
N GLN A 376 3.37 15.66 -19.94
CA GLN A 376 4.54 16.43 -20.37
C GLN A 376 5.03 17.42 -19.30
N HIS A 377 4.16 17.80 -18.35
CA HIS A 377 4.51 18.68 -17.24
C HIS A 377 5.04 17.94 -16.00
N VAL A 378 4.88 16.62 -15.93
CA VAL A 378 5.28 15.83 -14.75
C VAL A 378 6.69 15.25 -14.88
N TYR A 379 7.09 14.93 -16.12
CA TYR A 379 8.39 14.33 -16.40
C TYR A 379 9.16 15.13 -17.44
N ASP A 380 10.42 15.29 -17.18
CA ASP A 380 11.39 15.89 -18.11
C ASP A 380 12.55 14.91 -18.37
N VAL A 381 13.38 15.20 -19.38
CA VAL A 381 14.53 14.39 -19.74
C VAL A 381 15.82 15.16 -19.66
N THR A 382 16.90 14.48 -19.29
CA THR A 382 18.26 15.01 -19.38
C THR A 382 18.80 14.77 -20.79
N TYR A 383 18.97 15.85 -21.57
CA TYR A 383 19.53 15.79 -22.92
C TYR A 383 21.06 15.63 -22.89
N GLY A 384 21.62 15.10 -23.98
CA GLY A 384 23.07 15.00 -24.19
C GLY A 384 23.77 13.84 -23.47
N LEU A 385 23.02 12.90 -22.88
CA LEU A 385 23.58 11.73 -22.19
C LEU A 385 23.73 10.50 -23.09
N ILE A 386 23.00 10.44 -24.21
CA ILE A 386 23.04 9.32 -25.15
C ILE A 386 23.36 9.78 -26.57
N GLU A 387 23.94 8.89 -27.36
CA GLU A 387 24.20 9.10 -28.79
C GLU A 387 22.96 8.75 -29.61
N HIS A 388 22.52 9.70 -30.43
CA HIS A 388 21.32 9.56 -31.25
C HIS A 388 21.45 8.38 -32.23
N ASP A 389 20.38 7.64 -32.37
CA ASP A 389 20.21 6.54 -33.33
C ASP A 389 21.21 5.37 -33.17
N THR A 390 22.10 5.44 -32.15
CA THR A 390 23.14 4.47 -31.86
C THR A 390 22.88 3.75 -30.53
N ASP A 391 22.65 4.52 -29.47
CA ASP A 391 22.56 3.98 -28.12
C ASP A 391 21.27 3.19 -27.87
N THR A 392 21.41 2.14 -27.08
CA THR A 392 20.32 1.44 -26.41
C THR A 392 20.12 2.05 -25.03
N LEU A 393 18.92 2.49 -24.73
CA LEU A 393 18.54 3.03 -23.43
C LEU A 393 17.83 1.98 -22.59
N VAL A 394 18.45 1.56 -21.49
CA VAL A 394 17.86 0.65 -20.49
C VAL A 394 17.27 1.48 -19.36
N VAL A 395 15.97 1.34 -19.11
CA VAL A 395 15.28 2.07 -18.06
C VAL A 395 14.61 1.10 -17.10
N LEU A 396 15.06 1.11 -15.83
CA LEU A 396 14.49 0.29 -14.78
C LEU A 396 13.25 0.94 -14.21
N ASP A 397 12.16 0.16 -14.08
CA ASP A 397 10.94 0.54 -13.38
C ASP A 397 10.61 -0.47 -12.28
N ASP A 398 9.77 -0.10 -11.32
CA ASP A 398 9.35 -1.03 -10.25
C ASP A 398 8.36 -2.08 -10.77
N SER A 399 7.37 -1.67 -11.55
CA SER A 399 6.32 -2.55 -12.08
C SER A 399 5.55 -1.92 -13.24
N ILE A 400 5.00 -2.74 -14.11
CA ILE A 400 4.10 -2.33 -15.19
C ILE A 400 2.73 -2.95 -14.95
N VAL A 401 1.74 -2.10 -14.62
CA VAL A 401 0.37 -2.54 -14.32
C VAL A 401 -0.55 -2.32 -15.53
N ARG A 402 -0.93 -1.07 -15.79
CA ARG A 402 -1.82 -0.69 -16.88
C ARG A 402 -1.07 -0.34 -18.17
N GLY A 403 0.14 0.20 -18.02
CA GLY A 403 1.03 0.60 -19.10
C GLY A 403 0.73 1.97 -19.73
N ASN A 404 -0.31 2.70 -19.28
CA ASN A 404 -0.68 3.97 -19.90
C ASN A 404 0.35 5.08 -19.65
N THR A 405 0.89 5.21 -18.41
CA THR A 405 1.98 6.15 -18.11
C THR A 405 3.21 5.85 -18.96
N MET A 406 3.55 4.56 -19.10
CA MET A 406 4.66 4.14 -19.93
C MET A 406 4.42 4.52 -21.39
N LYS A 407 3.24 4.19 -21.93
CA LYS A 407 2.87 4.44 -23.32
C LYS A 407 2.71 5.93 -23.65
N ASN A 408 2.02 6.68 -22.77
CA ASN A 408 1.56 8.03 -23.12
C ASN A 408 2.49 9.14 -22.60
N ALA A 409 3.42 8.81 -21.68
CA ALA A 409 4.34 9.77 -21.10
C ALA A 409 5.80 9.35 -21.24
N ILE A 410 6.19 8.22 -20.65
CA ILE A 410 7.61 7.84 -20.54
C ILE A 410 8.23 7.52 -21.89
N LEU A 411 7.65 6.61 -22.66
CA LEU A 411 8.19 6.22 -23.97
C LEU A 411 8.24 7.40 -24.96
N PRO A 412 7.20 8.25 -25.12
CA PRO A 412 7.28 9.43 -25.98
C PRO A 412 8.36 10.43 -25.53
N MET A 413 8.54 10.58 -24.22
CA MET A 413 9.56 11.44 -23.64
C MET A 413 10.96 10.93 -23.96
N LEU A 414 11.20 9.61 -23.78
CA LEU A 414 12.49 8.97 -24.09
C LEU A 414 12.80 8.98 -25.59
N ASP A 415 11.80 8.87 -26.46
CA ASP A 415 11.97 8.92 -27.93
C ASP A 415 12.49 10.27 -28.44
N ARG A 416 12.31 11.36 -27.66
CA ARG A 416 12.91 12.69 -27.96
C ARG A 416 14.44 12.66 -27.96
N LEU A 417 15.03 11.75 -27.18
CA LEU A 417 16.48 11.54 -27.12
C LEU A 417 17.00 10.74 -28.32
N ARG A 418 16.11 10.23 -29.19
CA ARG A 418 16.44 9.42 -30.37
C ARG A 418 17.32 8.20 -30.07
N PRO A 419 16.98 7.35 -29.04
CA PRO A 419 17.71 6.11 -28.89
C PRO A 419 17.39 5.16 -30.04
N ARG A 420 18.32 4.26 -30.38
CA ARG A 420 18.07 3.16 -31.31
C ARG A 420 17.01 2.21 -30.74
N LYS A 421 17.11 1.90 -29.45
CA LYS A 421 16.25 0.95 -28.73
C LYS A 421 16.01 1.43 -27.29
N VAL A 422 14.80 1.21 -26.79
CA VAL A 422 14.46 1.39 -25.37
C VAL A 422 14.10 0.05 -24.76
N ILE A 423 14.81 -0.35 -23.71
CA ILE A 423 14.51 -1.54 -22.93
C ILE A 423 13.92 -1.09 -21.59
N ILE A 424 12.67 -1.44 -21.33
CA ILE A 424 12.04 -1.24 -20.02
C ILE A 424 12.23 -2.51 -19.20
N ALA A 425 12.99 -2.40 -18.10
CA ALA A 425 13.22 -3.50 -17.18
C ALA A 425 12.36 -3.34 -15.92
N SER A 426 11.47 -4.27 -15.65
CA SER A 426 10.57 -4.26 -14.49
C SER A 426 11.13 -5.11 -13.35
N SER A 427 11.25 -4.53 -12.14
CA SER A 427 11.64 -5.24 -10.91
C SER A 427 10.60 -6.27 -10.46
N ALA A 428 9.37 -6.17 -10.95
CA ALA A 428 8.29 -7.11 -10.72
C ALA A 428 8.06 -8.04 -11.91
N PRO A 429 7.54 -9.26 -11.69
CA PRO A 429 6.93 -10.07 -12.74
C PRO A 429 5.70 -9.36 -13.35
N PRO A 430 5.17 -9.83 -14.52
CA PRO A 430 3.93 -9.30 -15.08
C PRO A 430 2.77 -9.43 -14.08
N ILE A 431 2.06 -8.33 -13.83
CA ILE A 431 0.88 -8.33 -12.96
C ILE A 431 -0.28 -8.92 -13.75
N ALA A 432 -0.57 -10.18 -13.47
CA ALA A 432 -1.48 -11.03 -14.24
C ALA A 432 -2.88 -11.10 -13.65
N PHE A 433 -3.02 -10.88 -12.34
CA PHE A 433 -4.27 -11.06 -11.60
C PHE A 433 -4.63 -9.82 -10.78
N PRO A 434 -5.94 -9.52 -10.61
CA PRO A 434 -6.40 -8.34 -9.88
C PRO A 434 -6.04 -8.40 -8.40
N ASP A 435 -5.94 -7.24 -7.75
CA ASP A 435 -5.89 -7.12 -6.30
C ASP A 435 -7.29 -6.92 -5.71
N CYS A 436 -7.46 -7.41 -4.49
CA CYS A 436 -8.66 -7.22 -3.68
C CYS A 436 -8.34 -6.91 -2.21
N TYR A 437 -7.08 -6.65 -1.91
CA TYR A 437 -6.63 -6.40 -0.54
C TYR A 437 -6.19 -4.95 -0.29
N GLY A 438 -6.51 -4.02 -1.23
CA GLY A 438 -6.41 -2.58 -1.05
C GLY A 438 -5.61 -1.81 -2.08
N ILE A 439 -5.08 -2.51 -3.11
CA ILE A 439 -4.52 -1.85 -4.27
C ILE A 439 -5.62 -1.72 -5.32
N ASP A 440 -5.76 -0.54 -5.92
CA ASP A 440 -6.79 -0.28 -6.93
C ASP A 440 -6.45 -0.91 -8.29
N MET A 441 -6.51 -2.25 -8.32
CA MET A 441 -6.25 -3.09 -9.49
C MET A 441 -7.30 -4.21 -9.59
N SER A 442 -8.58 -3.89 -9.47
CA SER A 442 -9.66 -4.88 -9.38
C SER A 442 -10.22 -5.33 -10.74
N SER A 443 -9.86 -4.68 -11.85
CA SER A 443 -10.33 -5.00 -13.20
C SER A 443 -9.26 -5.68 -14.03
N LEU A 444 -9.61 -6.83 -14.64
CA LEU A 444 -8.71 -7.55 -15.56
C LEU A 444 -8.40 -6.74 -16.81
N GLU A 445 -9.38 -6.01 -17.34
CA GLU A 445 -9.22 -5.19 -18.55
C GLU A 445 -8.13 -4.14 -18.42
N GLU A 446 -7.93 -3.62 -17.20
CA GLU A 446 -6.91 -2.62 -16.93
C GLU A 446 -5.49 -3.20 -16.90
N LEU A 447 -5.33 -4.51 -16.67
CA LEU A 447 -4.02 -5.15 -16.60
C LEU A 447 -3.42 -5.36 -17.99
N ILE A 448 -2.26 -4.76 -18.25
CA ILE A 448 -1.62 -4.90 -19.58
C ILE A 448 -1.23 -6.35 -19.86
N ALA A 449 -0.84 -7.11 -18.84
CA ALA A 449 -0.53 -8.53 -18.98
C ALA A 449 -1.76 -9.34 -19.44
N PHE A 450 -2.95 -9.01 -18.93
CA PHE A 450 -4.18 -9.66 -19.36
C PHE A 450 -4.53 -9.30 -20.82
N ARG A 451 -4.41 -8.04 -21.20
CA ARG A 451 -4.62 -7.61 -22.60
C ARG A 451 -3.65 -8.31 -23.55
N ALA A 452 -2.38 -8.44 -23.16
CA ALA A 452 -1.39 -9.19 -23.93
C ALA A 452 -1.73 -10.69 -24.02
N LEU A 453 -2.18 -11.30 -22.91
CA LEU A 453 -2.64 -12.68 -22.89
C LEU A 453 -3.79 -12.90 -23.89
N VAL A 454 -4.83 -12.09 -23.84
CA VAL A 454 -6.00 -12.19 -24.76
C VAL A 454 -5.56 -12.04 -26.23
N LYS A 455 -4.64 -11.11 -26.52
CA LYS A 455 -4.06 -10.96 -27.88
C LYS A 455 -3.34 -12.24 -28.32
N LEU A 456 -2.51 -12.84 -27.46
CA LEU A 456 -1.80 -14.09 -27.76
C LEU A 456 -2.73 -15.28 -27.94
N LEU A 457 -3.84 -15.32 -27.24
CA LEU A 457 -4.89 -16.33 -27.37
C LEU A 457 -5.87 -16.05 -28.53
N LYS A 458 -5.57 -15.06 -29.38
CA LYS A 458 -6.40 -14.67 -30.53
C LYS A 458 -7.86 -14.38 -30.15
N GLY A 459 -8.06 -13.68 -29.06
CA GLY A 459 -9.36 -13.28 -28.54
C GLY A 459 -10.11 -14.36 -27.74
N LYS A 460 -9.54 -15.54 -27.55
CA LYS A 460 -10.13 -16.59 -26.69
C LYS A 460 -9.87 -16.23 -25.23
N VAL A 461 -10.91 -15.82 -24.53
CA VAL A 461 -10.82 -15.39 -23.12
C VAL A 461 -11.02 -16.59 -22.19
N PRO A 462 -10.14 -16.83 -21.23
CA PRO A 462 -10.38 -17.81 -20.16
C PRO A 462 -11.64 -17.46 -19.36
N THR A 463 -12.49 -18.46 -19.08
CA THR A 463 -13.82 -18.26 -18.47
C THR A 463 -13.86 -18.58 -16.97
N THR A 464 -12.80 -19.20 -16.44
CA THR A 464 -12.67 -19.55 -15.01
C THR A 464 -11.30 -19.17 -14.47
N PRO A 465 -11.14 -19.03 -13.14
CA PRO A 465 -9.84 -18.81 -12.50
C PRO A 465 -8.79 -19.85 -12.90
N GLU A 466 -9.16 -21.12 -12.94
CA GLU A 466 -8.26 -22.24 -13.27
C GLU A 466 -7.78 -22.15 -14.71
N THR A 467 -8.69 -21.85 -15.66
CA THR A 467 -8.33 -21.70 -17.09
C THR A 467 -7.46 -20.48 -17.30
N LEU A 468 -7.66 -19.40 -16.53
CA LEU A 468 -6.82 -18.20 -16.59
C LEU A 468 -5.40 -18.47 -16.08
N ARG A 469 -5.27 -19.14 -14.92
CA ARG A 469 -3.96 -19.56 -14.39
C ARG A 469 -3.23 -20.49 -15.37
N LYS A 470 -3.94 -21.48 -15.93
CA LYS A 470 -3.39 -22.40 -16.93
C LYS A 470 -2.92 -21.66 -18.18
N ALA A 471 -3.68 -20.68 -18.66
CA ALA A 471 -3.31 -19.88 -19.81
C ALA A 471 -2.00 -19.11 -19.58
N TYR A 472 -1.84 -18.43 -18.45
CA TYR A 472 -0.59 -17.75 -18.11
C TYR A 472 0.59 -18.71 -17.99
N ASN A 473 0.41 -19.84 -17.32
CA ASN A 473 1.45 -20.85 -17.13
C ASN A 473 1.89 -21.52 -18.46
N SER A 474 1.05 -21.50 -19.48
CA SER A 474 1.36 -22.07 -20.80
C SER A 474 2.12 -21.15 -21.74
N ILE A 475 2.20 -19.86 -21.41
CA ILE A 475 2.85 -18.86 -22.27
C ILE A 475 4.24 -18.54 -21.69
N PRO A 476 5.33 -18.73 -22.48
CA PRO A 476 6.67 -18.33 -22.08
C PRO A 476 6.72 -16.83 -21.75
N LEU A 477 7.44 -16.47 -20.68
CA LEU A 477 7.58 -15.08 -20.22
C LEU A 477 8.07 -14.15 -21.36
N ALA A 478 9.06 -14.58 -22.12
CA ALA A 478 9.58 -13.80 -23.26
C ALA A 478 8.51 -13.47 -24.30
N LYS A 479 7.58 -14.42 -24.57
CA LYS A 479 6.47 -14.21 -25.52
C LYS A 479 5.45 -13.23 -24.98
N LEU A 480 5.13 -13.31 -23.68
CA LEU A 480 4.25 -12.36 -23.00
C LEU A 480 4.89 -10.96 -22.96
N SER A 481 6.18 -10.87 -22.61
CA SER A 481 6.95 -9.61 -22.59
C SER A 481 6.93 -8.90 -23.94
N LYS A 482 7.15 -9.65 -25.04
CA LYS A 482 7.07 -9.10 -26.39
C LYS A 482 5.67 -8.56 -26.72
N ALA A 483 4.62 -9.32 -26.39
CA ALA A 483 3.25 -8.85 -26.60
C ALA A 483 2.90 -7.59 -25.78
N ILE A 484 3.46 -7.46 -24.58
CA ILE A 484 3.34 -6.26 -23.73
C ILE A 484 4.11 -5.10 -24.37
N ALA A 485 5.35 -5.31 -24.83
CA ALA A 485 6.14 -4.29 -25.52
C ALA A 485 5.40 -3.73 -26.76
N ASP A 486 4.78 -4.61 -27.56
CA ASP A 486 3.95 -4.21 -28.70
C ASP A 486 2.74 -3.35 -28.33
N LEU A 487 2.13 -3.59 -27.13
CA LEU A 487 1.00 -2.80 -26.62
C LEU A 487 1.44 -1.46 -26.04
N LEU A 488 2.66 -1.42 -25.48
CA LEU A 488 3.23 -0.21 -24.88
C LEU A 488 3.77 0.75 -25.93
N LYS A 489 4.30 0.26 -27.06
CA LYS A 489 4.91 1.12 -28.07
C LYS A 489 3.89 2.12 -28.61
N PRO A 490 4.15 3.45 -28.48
CA PRO A 490 3.31 4.47 -29.08
C PRO A 490 3.34 4.39 -30.60
N GLU A 491 2.25 4.80 -31.23
CA GLU A 491 2.22 4.98 -32.69
C GLU A 491 3.20 6.08 -33.10
N GLY A 492 3.95 5.85 -34.16
CA GLY A 492 4.96 6.78 -34.66
C GLY A 492 6.27 6.83 -33.87
N MET A 493 6.41 6.08 -32.78
CA MET A 493 7.69 5.98 -32.05
C MET A 493 8.78 5.32 -32.90
N ARG A 494 9.95 5.95 -33.01
CA ARG A 494 11.07 5.50 -33.85
C ARG A 494 11.83 4.35 -33.22
N ALA A 495 12.19 4.50 -31.93
CA ALA A 495 12.96 3.50 -31.22
C ALA A 495 12.24 2.13 -31.16
N GLU A 496 13.03 1.08 -31.20
CA GLU A 496 12.52 -0.25 -30.82
C GLU A 496 12.18 -0.26 -29.33
N VAL A 497 11.13 -1.00 -28.95
CA VAL A 497 10.73 -1.16 -27.55
C VAL A 497 10.80 -2.63 -27.17
N GLU A 498 11.54 -2.92 -26.12
CA GLU A 498 11.61 -4.23 -25.48
C GLU A 498 11.22 -4.13 -23.99
N VAL A 499 10.63 -5.18 -23.44
CA VAL A 499 10.30 -5.27 -22.03
C VAL A 499 10.92 -6.51 -21.42
N ILE A 500 11.65 -6.33 -20.33
CA ILE A 500 12.22 -7.40 -19.52
C ILE A 500 11.51 -7.40 -18.17
N PHE A 501 10.89 -8.50 -17.80
CA PHE A 501 10.27 -8.66 -16.48
C PHE A 501 11.14 -9.51 -15.57
N GLN A 502 11.08 -9.20 -14.28
CA GLN A 502 11.56 -10.09 -13.25
C GLN A 502 10.88 -11.46 -13.37
N THR A 503 11.58 -12.52 -13.00
CA THR A 503 10.98 -13.85 -12.89
C THR A 503 10.41 -14.07 -11.49
N LEU A 504 9.34 -14.88 -11.37
CA LEU A 504 8.76 -15.21 -10.07
C LEU A 504 9.76 -15.93 -9.12
N PRO A 505 10.59 -16.88 -9.58
CA PRO A 505 11.64 -17.46 -8.75
C PRO A 505 12.65 -16.44 -8.21
N ALA A 506 13.10 -15.49 -9.06
CA ALA A 506 14.03 -14.44 -8.64
C ALA A 506 13.39 -13.46 -7.64
N LEU A 507 12.12 -13.10 -7.85
CA LEU A 507 11.34 -12.31 -6.88
C LEU A 507 11.27 -13.01 -5.52
N LYS A 508 10.94 -14.30 -5.47
CA LYS A 508 10.87 -15.07 -4.22
C LYS A 508 12.22 -15.20 -3.52
N LYS A 509 13.31 -15.29 -4.29
CA LYS A 509 14.67 -15.29 -3.74
C LYS A 509 15.05 -13.92 -3.16
N ALA A 510 14.67 -12.84 -3.82
CA ALA A 510 14.97 -11.47 -3.38
C ALA A 510 14.12 -11.05 -2.16
N CYS A 511 12.87 -11.54 -2.07
CA CYS A 511 11.89 -11.18 -1.04
C CYS A 511 11.35 -12.43 -0.32
N PRO A 512 12.18 -13.18 0.43
CA PRO A 512 11.81 -14.49 0.97
C PRO A 512 10.67 -14.43 1.99
N ASP A 513 10.54 -13.31 2.72
CA ASP A 513 9.52 -13.12 3.75
C ASP A 513 8.18 -12.55 3.21
N ALA A 514 8.09 -12.31 1.90
CA ALA A 514 6.92 -11.73 1.25
C ALA A 514 6.23 -12.76 0.33
N ALA A 515 5.51 -13.70 0.92
CA ALA A 515 4.85 -14.79 0.20
C ALA A 515 3.48 -14.43 -0.40
N GLY A 516 3.05 -13.18 -0.30
CA GLY A 516 1.79 -12.67 -0.86
C GLY A 516 1.93 -12.32 -2.34
N ASP A 517 1.97 -13.34 -3.21
CA ASP A 517 2.29 -13.27 -4.64
C ASP A 517 1.06 -13.44 -5.56
N TRP A 518 -0.16 -13.27 -5.06
CA TRP A 518 -1.41 -13.47 -5.81
C TRP A 518 -1.52 -12.64 -7.08
N TYR A 519 -0.85 -11.49 -7.17
CA TYR A 519 -0.78 -10.65 -8.37
C TYR A 519 -0.19 -11.38 -9.58
N PHE A 520 0.71 -12.32 -9.33
CA PHE A 520 1.47 -13.05 -10.34
C PHE A 520 0.97 -14.47 -10.53
N THR A 521 0.43 -15.08 -9.47
CA THR A 521 0.04 -16.49 -9.45
C THR A 521 -1.49 -16.71 -9.47
N GLY A 522 -2.26 -15.70 -9.04
CA GLY A 522 -3.69 -15.84 -8.80
C GLY A 522 -4.04 -16.67 -7.55
N ASN A 523 -3.06 -17.01 -6.70
CA ASN A 523 -3.28 -17.81 -5.48
C ASN A 523 -3.61 -16.88 -4.31
N TYR A 524 -4.88 -16.60 -4.13
CA TYR A 524 -5.34 -15.68 -3.09
C TYR A 524 -5.33 -16.33 -1.71
N PRO A 525 -4.89 -15.61 -0.65
CA PRO A 525 -4.84 -16.15 0.71
C PRO A 525 -6.20 -16.30 1.39
N THR A 526 -7.26 -15.65 0.86
CA THR A 526 -8.60 -15.74 1.44
C THR A 526 -9.63 -16.24 0.41
N PRO A 527 -10.73 -16.88 0.87
CA PRO A 527 -11.80 -17.32 -0.02
C PRO A 527 -12.43 -16.18 -0.84
N GLY A 528 -12.47 -14.97 -0.28
CA GLY A 528 -12.98 -13.79 -0.96
C GLY A 528 -12.16 -13.40 -2.16
N GLY A 529 -10.83 -13.56 -2.12
CA GLY A 529 -9.96 -13.27 -3.25
C GLY A 529 -10.28 -14.12 -4.47
N GLU A 530 -10.55 -15.41 -4.28
CA GLU A 530 -10.97 -16.32 -5.36
C GLU A 530 -12.33 -15.91 -5.96
N LYS A 531 -13.28 -15.47 -5.11
CA LYS A 531 -14.57 -14.95 -5.57
C LYS A 531 -14.40 -13.67 -6.38
N VAL A 532 -13.50 -12.78 -5.96
CA VAL A 532 -13.19 -11.54 -6.69
C VAL A 532 -12.61 -11.85 -8.06
N LEU A 533 -11.66 -12.80 -8.17
CA LEU A 533 -11.12 -13.22 -9.46
C LEU A 533 -12.21 -13.77 -10.39
N LYS A 534 -13.09 -14.62 -9.86
CA LYS A 534 -14.23 -15.16 -10.61
C LYS A 534 -15.16 -14.04 -11.09
N GLN A 535 -15.44 -13.05 -10.24
CA GLN A 535 -16.28 -11.89 -10.61
C GLN A 535 -15.58 -11.00 -11.63
N ALA A 536 -14.26 -10.80 -11.53
CA ALA A 536 -13.48 -10.02 -12.50
C ALA A 536 -13.52 -10.64 -13.91
N ILE A 537 -13.41 -11.97 -14.01
CA ILE A 537 -13.57 -12.70 -15.27
C ILE A 537 -14.99 -12.49 -15.83
N LYS A 538 -16.01 -12.64 -14.99
CA LYS A 538 -17.40 -12.44 -15.38
C LYS A 538 -17.65 -11.02 -15.87
N ASN A 539 -17.18 -10.01 -15.13
CA ASN A 539 -17.33 -8.60 -15.51
C ASN A 539 -16.70 -8.33 -16.88
N TYR A 540 -15.49 -8.87 -17.12
CA TYR A 540 -14.83 -8.74 -18.42
C TYR A 540 -15.65 -9.38 -19.57
N LEU A 541 -16.15 -10.60 -19.37
CA LEU A 541 -16.97 -11.30 -20.39
C LEU A 541 -18.30 -10.57 -20.67
N GLU A 542 -18.90 -9.98 -19.66
CA GLU A 542 -20.16 -9.21 -19.76
C GLU A 542 -19.92 -7.73 -20.14
N LYS A 543 -18.67 -7.30 -20.35
CA LYS A 543 -18.27 -5.91 -20.63
C LYS A 543 -18.76 -4.90 -19.58
N LYS A 544 -18.72 -5.30 -18.31
CA LYS A 544 -19.08 -4.46 -17.16
C LYS A 544 -17.83 -3.80 -16.59
N HIS A 545 -17.83 -2.47 -16.55
CA HIS A 545 -16.73 -1.68 -15.97
C HIS A 545 -16.94 -1.41 -14.47
N GLU A 546 -17.32 -2.44 -13.73
CA GLU A 546 -17.58 -2.36 -12.29
C GLU A 546 -16.45 -3.00 -11.48
N ARG A 547 -16.30 -2.57 -10.23
CA ARG A 547 -15.43 -3.26 -9.28
C ARG A 547 -15.90 -4.69 -9.05
N SER A 548 -14.95 -5.60 -8.89
CA SER A 548 -15.22 -7.02 -8.73
C SER A 548 -15.58 -7.43 -7.28
N TYR A 549 -15.67 -6.45 -6.33
CA TYR A 549 -16.03 -6.67 -4.93
C TYR A 549 -16.78 -5.47 -4.30
#